data_b47c7fcd86aa603b5f41cbf3c7b955c7
#
_entry.id   b47c7fcd86aa603b5f41cbf3c7b955c7
#
_cell.length_a   1.000
_cell.length_b   1.000
_cell.length_c   1.000
_cell.angle_alpha   90.00
_cell.angle_beta   90.00
_cell.angle_gamma   90.00
#
_symmetry.space_group_name_H-M   'P 1'
#
loop_
_entity.id
_entity.type
_entity.pdbx_description
1 polymer ?
#
loop_
_entity_poly.entity_id
_entity_poly.type
_entity_poly.pdbx_seq_one_letter_code
_entity_poly.pdbx_strand_id
1 'polypeptide(L)'
;MKNNILSVIACVAMALVMVSCGEEDEPVVKYEPTIDEYGICIDQEVDLDLSVKWAGWNIGATSPEGYGGYYAWGEIEEKDCYDCNTYAFWTDYDNSGYWNNGEYAHIGDNISGTQYDVATQKWGDSWRMPTLAEFGELYALCKWEYFKYKGVYGQKVTGPNGVSIFLPYAGEMIGERLN
;
A
#
# COMPACT_ATOMS: atom_id res chain seq x y z
N MET A 1 17.16 -46.85 -27.73
CA MET A 1 17.47 -45.42 -27.84
C MET A 1 17.01 -44.76 -26.53
N LYS A 2 17.97 -44.39 -25.70
CA LYS A 2 17.69 -43.80 -24.39
C LYS A 2 17.93 -42.30 -24.48
N ASN A 3 16.90 -41.48 -24.25
CA ASN A 3 17.04 -40.04 -24.16
C ASN A 3 17.44 -39.65 -22.75
N ASN A 4 18.63 -39.10 -22.59
CA ASN A 4 19.12 -38.52 -21.36
C ASN A 4 18.64 -37.07 -21.32
N ILE A 5 17.78 -36.76 -20.31
CA ILE A 5 17.46 -35.41 -19.92
C ILE A 5 18.54 -34.96 -18.94
N LEU A 6 19.37 -34.00 -19.36
CA LEU A 6 20.35 -33.35 -18.51
C LEU A 6 19.62 -32.35 -17.60
N SER A 7 19.53 -32.68 -16.32
CA SER A 7 19.12 -31.76 -15.26
C SER A 7 20.34 -30.92 -14.87
N VAL A 8 20.31 -29.62 -15.14
CA VAL A 8 21.35 -28.68 -14.67
C VAL A 8 21.04 -28.33 -13.22
N ILE A 9 21.74 -28.97 -12.30
CA ILE A 9 21.76 -28.58 -10.87
C ILE A 9 22.80 -27.48 -10.74
N ALA A 10 22.36 -26.25 -10.46
CA ALA A 10 23.25 -25.16 -10.08
C ALA A 10 23.79 -25.44 -8.67
N CYS A 11 25.02 -25.89 -8.57
CA CYS A 11 25.75 -26.00 -7.30
C CYS A 11 26.14 -24.58 -6.85
N VAL A 12 25.48 -24.06 -5.82
CA VAL A 12 25.98 -22.91 -5.05
C VAL A 12 27.14 -23.45 -4.20
N ALA A 13 28.35 -23.01 -4.53
CA ALA A 13 29.54 -23.33 -3.73
C ALA A 13 29.51 -22.55 -2.42
N MET A 14 29.19 -23.21 -1.31
CA MET A 14 29.42 -22.69 0.02
C MET A 14 30.94 -22.74 0.30
N ALA A 15 31.56 -21.56 0.33
CA ALA A 15 32.89 -21.40 0.90
C ALA A 15 32.76 -21.37 2.43
N LEU A 16 33.09 -22.48 3.10
CA LEU A 16 33.29 -22.50 4.55
C LEU A 16 34.56 -21.73 4.88
N VAL A 17 34.42 -20.52 5.39
CA VAL A 17 35.50 -19.82 6.09
C VAL A 17 35.32 -20.07 7.58
N MET A 18 36.19 -20.89 8.16
CA MET A 18 36.29 -21.02 9.61
C MET A 18 36.90 -19.77 10.19
N VAL A 19 36.13 -18.96 10.86
CA VAL A 19 36.60 -17.86 11.70
C VAL A 19 36.04 -18.00 13.10
N SER A 20 36.97 -17.89 14.03
CA SER A 20 36.95 -17.90 15.49
C SER A 20 35.82 -17.03 16.08
N CYS A 21 35.26 -17.48 17.23
CA CYS A 21 34.28 -16.83 18.09
C CYS A 21 34.29 -15.29 18.07
N GLY A 22 33.30 -14.73 17.42
CA GLY A 22 32.77 -13.37 17.51
C GLY A 22 31.31 -13.48 17.10
N GLU A 23 30.44 -12.75 17.74
CA GLU A 23 29.03 -12.65 17.35
C GLU A 23 28.98 -12.41 15.83
N GLU A 24 28.47 -13.41 15.09
CA GLU A 24 28.24 -13.27 13.66
C GLU A 24 27.08 -12.32 13.47
N ASP A 25 27.37 -11.05 13.11
CA ASP A 25 26.36 -10.17 12.56
C ASP A 25 25.75 -10.86 11.33
N GLU A 26 24.47 -11.24 11.41
CA GLU A 26 23.73 -11.73 10.25
C GLU A 26 23.92 -10.72 9.11
N PRO A 27 24.20 -11.15 7.88
CA PRO A 27 24.38 -10.23 6.77
C PRO A 27 23.11 -9.38 6.60
N VAL A 28 23.23 -8.09 6.83
CA VAL A 28 22.13 -7.13 6.58
C VAL A 28 21.84 -7.21 5.08
N VAL A 29 20.75 -7.90 4.73
CA VAL A 29 20.26 -7.91 3.34
C VAL A 29 19.79 -6.51 3.02
N LYS A 30 20.62 -5.80 2.23
CA LYS A 30 20.28 -4.46 1.79
C LYS A 30 19.08 -4.54 0.84
N TYR A 31 18.06 -3.77 1.11
CA TYR A 31 16.94 -3.60 0.19
C TYR A 31 17.43 -3.00 -1.13
N GLU A 32 17.20 -3.68 -2.23
CA GLU A 32 17.54 -3.22 -3.59
C GLU A 32 16.21 -3.06 -4.36
N PRO A 33 15.66 -1.85 -4.47
CA PRO A 33 14.37 -1.60 -5.10
C PRO A 33 14.42 -1.85 -6.61
N THR A 34 13.35 -2.41 -7.15
CA THR A 34 13.15 -2.54 -8.60
C THR A 34 12.62 -1.22 -9.15
N ILE A 35 13.46 -0.46 -9.82
CA ILE A 35 13.12 0.86 -10.39
C ILE A 35 12.88 0.74 -11.88
N ASP A 36 11.76 1.27 -12.37
CA ASP A 36 11.44 1.30 -13.78
C ASP A 36 12.08 2.49 -14.53
N GLU A 37 11.83 2.59 -15.84
CA GLU A 37 12.37 3.65 -16.71
C GLU A 37 11.89 5.06 -16.37
N TYR A 38 10.81 5.21 -15.58
CA TYR A 38 10.29 6.48 -15.07
C TYR A 38 10.87 6.85 -13.70
N GLY A 39 11.71 5.99 -13.13
CA GLY A 39 12.27 6.15 -11.80
C GLY A 39 11.24 5.94 -10.68
N ILE A 40 10.27 5.04 -10.90
CA ILE A 40 9.27 4.61 -9.92
C ILE A 40 9.61 3.19 -9.47
N CYS A 41 9.55 2.94 -8.17
CA CYS A 41 9.67 1.60 -7.62
C CYS A 41 8.40 0.80 -7.95
N ILE A 42 8.60 -0.39 -8.53
CA ILE A 42 7.53 -1.29 -8.94
C ILE A 42 7.41 -2.52 -8.02
N ASP A 43 8.02 -2.48 -6.86
CA ASP A 43 7.84 -3.49 -5.81
C ASP A 43 6.57 -3.17 -4.99
N GLN A 44 5.93 -4.20 -4.44
CA GLN A 44 4.77 -3.99 -3.59
C GLN A 44 5.14 -3.31 -2.26
N GLU A 45 6.26 -3.72 -1.67
CA GLU A 45 6.80 -3.16 -0.43
C GLU A 45 7.98 -2.26 -0.76
N VAL A 46 7.89 -0.98 -0.43
CA VAL A 46 8.88 0.05 -0.77
C VAL A 46 9.43 0.70 0.49
N ASP A 47 10.73 0.62 0.64
CA ASP A 47 11.47 1.37 1.66
C ASP A 47 11.81 2.77 1.11
N LEU A 48 11.25 3.80 1.75
CA LEU A 48 11.50 5.21 1.44
C LEU A 48 12.45 5.88 2.44
N ASP A 49 13.10 5.11 3.34
CA ASP A 49 13.88 5.61 4.47
C ASP A 49 13.02 6.45 5.45
N LEU A 50 11.81 5.93 5.75
CA LEU A 50 10.87 6.46 6.72
C LEU A 50 10.68 5.46 7.88
N SER A 51 9.88 5.83 8.87
CA SER A 51 9.62 4.96 10.02
C SER A 51 8.92 3.65 9.67
N VAL A 52 8.19 3.62 8.55
CA VAL A 52 7.51 2.44 8.00
C VAL A 52 7.75 2.33 6.50
N LYS A 53 7.65 1.11 5.97
CA LYS A 53 7.62 0.89 4.52
C LYS A 53 6.25 1.19 3.95
N TRP A 54 6.20 1.55 2.67
CA TRP A 54 4.99 1.95 1.97
C TRP A 54 4.63 0.95 0.87
N ALA A 55 3.37 0.90 0.51
CA ALA A 55 2.93 0.14 -0.65
C ALA A 55 3.30 0.89 -1.94
N GLY A 56 3.77 0.16 -2.95
CA GLY A 56 4.08 0.70 -4.27
C GLY A 56 2.85 1.03 -5.11
N TRP A 57 1.65 0.61 -4.69
CA TRP A 57 0.36 0.88 -5.36
C TRP A 57 -0.82 0.79 -4.40
N ASN A 58 -1.99 1.26 -4.85
CA ASN A 58 -3.21 1.26 -4.07
C ASN A 58 -3.79 -0.15 -3.89
N ILE A 59 -4.55 -0.37 -2.81
CA ILE A 59 -5.27 -1.62 -2.55
C ILE A 59 -6.23 -1.90 -3.71
N GLY A 60 -6.21 -3.14 -4.21
CA GLY A 60 -6.98 -3.55 -5.39
C GLY A 60 -6.27 -3.31 -6.72
N ALA A 61 -5.18 -2.53 -6.76
CA ALA A 61 -4.31 -2.43 -7.93
C ALA A 61 -3.22 -3.50 -7.93
N THR A 62 -2.54 -3.66 -9.06
CA THR A 62 -1.41 -4.58 -9.28
C THR A 62 -0.18 -3.86 -9.85
N SER A 63 -0.26 -2.54 -9.98
CA SER A 63 0.81 -1.68 -10.49
C SER A 63 0.63 -0.25 -9.99
N PRO A 64 1.71 0.57 -9.99
CA PRO A 64 1.67 1.93 -9.43
C PRO A 64 0.65 2.86 -10.08
N GLU A 65 0.36 2.72 -11.38
CA GLU A 65 -0.62 3.53 -12.11
C GLU A 65 -2.07 3.11 -11.87
N GLY A 66 -2.30 1.97 -11.21
CA GLY A 66 -3.65 1.47 -10.92
C GLY A 66 -4.34 2.31 -9.84
N TYR A 67 -5.59 2.68 -10.07
CA TYR A 67 -6.39 3.45 -9.09
C TYR A 67 -6.75 2.62 -7.86
N GLY A 68 -6.83 1.28 -8.01
CA GLY A 68 -7.26 0.37 -6.95
C GLY A 68 -8.77 0.40 -6.72
N GLY A 69 -9.17 -0.14 -5.58
CA GLY A 69 -10.56 -0.14 -5.13
C GLY A 69 -10.93 1.10 -4.32
N TYR A 70 -12.22 1.37 -4.22
CA TYR A 70 -12.78 2.44 -3.38
C TYR A 70 -13.41 1.83 -2.15
N TYR A 71 -13.08 2.37 -0.98
CA TYR A 71 -13.56 1.87 0.31
C TYR A 71 -14.02 3.03 1.17
N ALA A 72 -15.19 2.91 1.77
CA ALA A 72 -15.59 3.87 2.79
C ALA A 72 -14.84 3.62 4.10
N TRP A 73 -14.73 4.61 4.96
CA TRP A 73 -13.96 4.53 6.20
C TRP A 73 -14.42 3.33 7.07
N GLY A 74 -13.51 2.39 7.31
CA GLY A 74 -13.76 1.17 8.08
C GLY A 74 -14.51 0.06 7.34
N GLU A 75 -14.92 0.25 6.10
CA GLU A 75 -15.46 -0.79 5.25
C GLU A 75 -14.34 -1.50 4.48
N ILE A 76 -14.44 -2.81 4.34
CA ILE A 76 -13.39 -3.64 3.74
C ILE A 76 -13.81 -4.22 2.38
N GLU A 77 -15.03 -3.95 1.93
CA GLU A 77 -15.55 -4.34 0.62
C GLU A 77 -15.95 -3.10 -0.19
N GLU A 78 -15.76 -3.19 -1.50
CA GLU A 78 -16.26 -2.20 -2.45
C GLU A 78 -17.78 -2.31 -2.61
N LYS A 79 -18.41 -1.23 -3.01
CA LYS A 79 -19.85 -1.18 -3.24
C LYS A 79 -20.22 -0.27 -4.40
N ASP A 80 -21.44 -0.38 -4.90
CA ASP A 80 -21.91 0.39 -6.05
C ASP A 80 -22.28 1.83 -5.71
N CYS A 81 -22.63 2.11 -4.45
CA CYS A 81 -23.05 3.43 -4.00
C CYS A 81 -22.40 3.80 -2.66
N TYR A 82 -21.85 5.01 -2.59
CA TYR A 82 -21.13 5.55 -1.43
C TYR A 82 -21.87 6.76 -0.86
N ASP A 83 -22.90 6.50 -0.07
CA ASP A 83 -23.70 7.51 0.62
C ASP A 83 -24.05 7.06 2.06
N CYS A 84 -24.76 7.90 2.81
CA CYS A 84 -25.13 7.60 4.18
C CYS A 84 -26.05 6.37 4.31
N ASN A 85 -26.87 6.07 3.30
CA ASN A 85 -27.80 4.93 3.35
C ASN A 85 -27.10 3.60 3.14
N THR A 86 -25.96 3.61 2.47
CA THR A 86 -25.15 2.42 2.18
C THR A 86 -23.94 2.27 3.10
N TYR A 87 -23.64 3.28 3.92
CA TYR A 87 -22.52 3.24 4.83
C TYR A 87 -22.82 2.39 6.07
N ALA A 88 -22.02 1.34 6.29
CA ALA A 88 -22.26 0.35 7.33
C ALA A 88 -22.27 0.90 8.78
N PHE A 89 -21.62 2.03 9.00
CA PHE A 89 -21.46 2.67 10.31
C PHE A 89 -22.30 3.94 10.46
N TRP A 90 -23.34 4.10 9.63
CA TRP A 90 -24.34 5.15 9.75
C TRP A 90 -25.66 4.59 10.25
N THR A 91 -26.26 5.26 11.24
CA THR A 91 -27.62 4.96 11.71
C THR A 91 -28.51 6.14 11.40
N ASP A 92 -29.50 5.95 10.53
CA ASP A 92 -30.54 6.91 10.24
C ASP A 92 -31.76 6.61 11.13
N TYR A 93 -32.06 7.50 12.08
CA TYR A 93 -33.08 7.26 13.11
C TYR A 93 -34.50 7.25 12.55
N ASP A 94 -34.77 7.88 11.41
CA ASP A 94 -36.10 8.00 10.84
C ASP A 94 -36.23 7.48 9.39
N ASN A 95 -35.17 6.85 8.87
CA ASN A 95 -35.09 6.40 7.48
C ASN A 95 -35.36 7.50 6.43
N SER A 96 -35.10 8.75 6.78
CA SER A 96 -35.33 9.88 5.87
C SER A 96 -34.27 10.02 4.79
N GLY A 97 -33.11 9.39 4.98
CA GLY A 97 -31.94 9.55 4.12
C GLY A 97 -31.27 10.91 4.23
N TYR A 98 -31.62 11.72 5.21
CA TYR A 98 -31.03 13.03 5.45
C TYR A 98 -29.92 12.97 6.49
N TRP A 99 -28.76 13.54 6.20
CA TRP A 99 -27.59 13.62 7.06
C TRP A 99 -27.85 14.16 8.47
N ASN A 100 -28.95 14.89 8.66
CA ASN A 100 -29.27 15.55 9.91
C ASN A 100 -29.95 14.63 10.93
N ASN A 101 -30.41 13.44 10.53
CA ASN A 101 -31.23 12.56 11.35
C ASN A 101 -30.54 11.23 11.69
N GLY A 102 -29.22 11.17 11.54
CA GLY A 102 -28.46 9.98 11.82
C GLY A 102 -27.18 10.24 12.63
N GLU A 103 -26.52 9.17 13.01
CA GLU A 103 -25.28 9.20 13.79
C GLU A 103 -24.29 8.18 13.24
N TYR A 104 -23.00 8.54 13.23
CA TYR A 104 -21.92 7.62 12.92
C TYR A 104 -21.60 6.75 14.14
N ALA A 105 -21.53 5.44 13.94
CA ALA A 105 -20.91 4.57 14.92
C ALA A 105 -19.43 4.91 15.05
N HIS A 106 -18.98 5.17 16.27
CA HIS A 106 -17.58 5.49 16.53
C HIS A 106 -16.73 4.22 16.48
N ILE A 107 -16.09 3.97 15.34
CA ILE A 107 -15.18 2.82 15.14
C ILE A 107 -13.72 3.15 15.47
N GLY A 108 -13.45 4.39 15.94
CA GLY A 108 -12.14 4.91 16.27
C GLY A 108 -11.59 5.89 15.25
N ASP A 109 -10.76 6.81 15.72
CA ASP A 109 -10.06 7.78 14.85
C ASP A 109 -8.85 7.15 14.14
N ASN A 110 -8.38 6.02 14.64
CA ASN A 110 -7.32 5.21 14.06
C ASN A 110 -7.78 3.76 13.94
N ILE A 111 -8.01 3.31 12.71
CA ILE A 111 -8.40 1.92 12.40
C ILE A 111 -7.23 1.06 11.93
N SER A 112 -6.01 1.61 11.89
CA SER A 112 -4.79 0.93 11.43
C SER A 112 -4.58 -0.39 12.17
N GLY A 113 -4.46 -1.50 11.42
CA GLY A 113 -4.26 -2.84 11.96
C GLY A 113 -5.47 -3.48 12.64
N THR A 114 -6.66 -2.85 12.57
CA THR A 114 -7.90 -3.39 13.15
C THR A 114 -8.70 -4.20 12.12
N GLN A 115 -9.82 -4.79 12.55
CA GLN A 115 -10.77 -5.46 11.66
C GLN A 115 -11.41 -4.51 10.63
N TYR A 116 -11.32 -3.21 10.82
CA TYR A 116 -11.83 -2.16 9.95
C TYR A 116 -10.79 -1.65 8.94
N ASP A 117 -9.57 -2.17 9.00
CA ASP A 117 -8.46 -1.78 8.12
C ASP A 117 -8.46 -2.63 6.85
N VAL A 118 -8.81 -2.03 5.74
CA VAL A 118 -8.88 -2.72 4.44
C VAL A 118 -7.52 -3.28 4.00
N ALA A 119 -6.40 -2.62 4.32
CA ALA A 119 -5.07 -3.12 3.97
C ALA A 119 -4.76 -4.41 4.72
N THR A 120 -5.02 -4.44 6.04
CA THR A 120 -4.88 -5.65 6.85
C THR A 120 -5.76 -6.78 6.33
N GLN A 121 -7.02 -6.48 5.99
CA GLN A 121 -7.97 -7.51 5.56
C GLN A 121 -7.67 -8.06 4.16
N LYS A 122 -7.19 -7.24 3.23
CA LYS A 122 -6.94 -7.66 1.84
C LYS A 122 -5.52 -8.19 1.61
N TRP A 123 -4.51 -7.66 2.32
CA TRP A 123 -3.09 -8.03 2.12
C TRP A 123 -2.47 -8.80 3.28
N GLY A 124 -3.20 -8.97 4.40
CA GLY A 124 -2.77 -9.70 5.59
C GLY A 124 -2.10 -8.81 6.66
N ASP A 125 -1.81 -9.42 7.81
CA ASP A 125 -1.45 -8.73 9.06
C ASP A 125 -0.12 -7.94 9.00
N SER A 126 0.72 -8.16 8.00
CA SER A 126 1.93 -7.35 7.77
C SER A 126 1.62 -5.99 7.14
N TRP A 127 0.42 -5.81 6.59
CA TRP A 127 -0.05 -4.59 5.96
C TRP A 127 -1.11 -3.90 6.80
N ARG A 128 -1.10 -2.60 6.79
CA ARG A 128 -2.12 -1.76 7.43
C ARG A 128 -2.21 -0.39 6.79
N MET A 129 -3.29 0.31 6.99
CA MET A 129 -3.39 1.72 6.65
C MET A 129 -2.38 2.53 7.48
N PRO A 130 -1.77 3.57 6.91
CA PRO A 130 -0.89 4.44 7.68
C PRO A 130 -1.68 5.20 8.75
N THR A 131 -1.05 5.45 9.88
CA THR A 131 -1.54 6.38 10.87
C THR A 131 -1.40 7.82 10.38
N LEU A 132 -2.10 8.76 11.01
CA LEU A 132 -1.94 10.19 10.73
C LEU A 132 -0.49 10.67 10.89
N ALA A 133 0.22 10.15 11.90
CA ALA A 133 1.62 10.49 12.15
C ALA A 133 2.55 10.02 11.02
N GLU A 134 2.38 8.78 10.54
CA GLU A 134 3.17 8.21 9.45
C GLU A 134 2.87 8.90 8.11
N PHE A 135 1.60 9.25 7.86
CA PHE A 135 1.27 10.05 6.68
C PHE A 135 1.86 11.46 6.77
N GLY A 136 1.86 12.05 7.96
CA GLY A 136 2.53 13.32 8.24
C GLY A 136 4.04 13.26 8.00
N GLU A 137 4.69 12.16 8.36
CA GLU A 137 6.10 11.89 8.09
C GLU A 137 6.37 11.80 6.57
N LEU A 138 5.57 11.00 5.85
CA LEU A 138 5.65 10.91 4.38
C LEU A 138 5.53 12.29 3.73
N TYR A 139 4.56 13.09 4.19
CA TYR A 139 4.33 14.42 3.64
C TYR A 139 5.48 15.39 3.93
N ALA A 140 6.06 15.32 5.13
CA ALA A 140 7.08 16.27 5.57
C ALA A 140 8.49 15.94 5.07
N LEU A 141 8.83 14.66 4.94
CA LEU A 141 10.21 14.22 4.65
C LEU A 141 10.44 13.86 3.19
N CYS A 142 9.39 13.55 2.43
CA CYS A 142 9.51 13.21 1.01
C CYS A 142 9.35 14.42 0.11
N LYS A 143 9.95 14.33 -1.07
CA LYS A 143 9.76 15.30 -2.16
C LYS A 143 8.53 14.89 -2.97
N TRP A 144 7.59 15.82 -3.18
CA TRP A 144 6.35 15.63 -3.93
C TRP A 144 6.42 16.36 -5.26
N GLU A 145 6.13 15.64 -6.36
CA GLU A 145 6.19 16.21 -7.72
C GLU A 145 4.94 15.77 -8.50
N TYR A 146 4.26 16.76 -9.11
CA TYR A 146 3.21 16.45 -10.09
C TYR A 146 3.82 15.66 -11.25
N PHE A 147 3.28 14.50 -11.55
CA PHE A 147 3.87 13.58 -12.48
C PHE A 147 2.82 12.87 -13.33
N LYS A 148 3.19 12.54 -14.58
CA LYS A 148 2.37 11.68 -15.44
C LYS A 148 3.10 10.37 -15.65
N TYR A 149 2.61 9.31 -15.03
CA TYR A 149 3.17 7.97 -15.09
C TYR A 149 2.29 7.07 -15.96
N LYS A 150 2.84 6.51 -17.05
CA LYS A 150 2.16 5.61 -17.99
C LYS A 150 0.76 6.11 -18.42
N GLY A 151 0.63 7.42 -18.60
CA GLY A 151 -0.63 8.04 -19.01
C GLY A 151 -1.54 8.54 -17.90
N VAL A 152 -1.30 8.13 -16.64
CA VAL A 152 -2.06 8.51 -15.43
C VAL A 152 -1.39 9.68 -14.74
N TYR A 153 -2.17 10.68 -14.32
CA TYR A 153 -1.70 11.80 -13.52
C TYR A 153 -1.71 11.47 -12.03
N GLY A 154 -0.73 11.98 -11.30
CA GLY A 154 -0.60 11.75 -9.86
C GLY A 154 0.58 12.50 -9.26
N GLN A 155 1.07 12.01 -8.13
CA GLN A 155 2.26 12.49 -7.44
C GLN A 155 3.36 11.42 -7.48
N LYS A 156 4.56 11.83 -7.91
CA LYS A 156 5.79 11.09 -7.63
C LYS A 156 6.27 11.53 -6.25
N VAL A 157 6.38 10.58 -5.33
CA VAL A 157 6.80 10.82 -3.94
C VAL A 157 8.14 10.16 -3.76
N THR A 158 9.19 10.96 -3.55
CA THR A 158 10.57 10.49 -3.42
C THR A 158 11.03 10.59 -1.97
N GLY A 159 11.42 9.47 -1.40
CA GLY A 159 11.92 9.37 -0.04
C GLY A 159 13.34 9.96 0.14
N PRO A 160 13.80 10.10 1.40
CA PRO A 160 15.16 10.55 1.71
C PRO A 160 16.28 9.70 1.05
N ASN A 161 16.04 8.41 0.86
CA ASN A 161 16.95 7.48 0.18
C ASN A 161 16.95 7.60 -1.36
N GLY A 162 16.10 8.45 -1.94
CA GLY A 162 15.98 8.65 -3.39
C GLY A 162 15.06 7.66 -4.11
N VAL A 163 14.48 6.67 -3.41
CA VAL A 163 13.47 5.76 -3.96
C VAL A 163 12.15 6.49 -4.08
N SER A 164 11.39 6.21 -5.14
CA SER A 164 10.12 6.90 -5.39
C SER A 164 8.96 5.92 -5.56
N ILE A 165 7.81 6.27 -5.00
CA ILE A 165 6.51 5.67 -5.31
C ILE A 165 5.67 6.63 -6.15
N PHE A 166 4.61 6.12 -6.77
CA PHE A 166 3.63 6.92 -7.49
C PHE A 166 2.26 6.80 -6.85
N LEU A 167 1.64 7.94 -6.56
CA LEU A 167 0.28 8.03 -6.02
C LEU A 167 -0.63 8.61 -7.10
N PRO A 168 -1.47 7.80 -7.77
CA PRO A 168 -2.35 8.26 -8.82
C PRO A 168 -3.47 9.16 -8.27
N TYR A 169 -3.92 10.14 -9.05
CA TYR A 169 -5.13 10.90 -8.74
C TYR A 169 -6.37 10.04 -9.03
N ALA A 170 -6.72 9.21 -8.08
CA ALA A 170 -7.80 8.24 -8.22
C ALA A 170 -9.20 8.87 -8.09
N GLY A 171 -9.31 10.13 -7.62
CA GLY A 171 -10.60 10.75 -7.34
C GLY A 171 -11.26 10.20 -6.08
N GLU A 172 -12.55 10.45 -5.95
CA GLU A 172 -13.40 9.97 -4.85
C GLU A 172 -14.73 9.45 -5.37
N MET A 173 -15.32 8.48 -4.69
CA MET A 173 -16.66 7.99 -4.98
C MET A 173 -17.69 8.71 -4.09
N ILE A 174 -18.69 9.35 -4.72
CA ILE A 174 -19.84 9.97 -4.03
C ILE A 174 -21.11 9.44 -4.67
N GLY A 175 -21.91 8.72 -3.88
CA GLY A 175 -23.04 7.97 -4.41
C GLY A 175 -22.53 6.91 -5.41
N GLU A 176 -23.05 6.95 -6.64
CA GLU A 176 -22.66 6.06 -7.74
C GLU A 176 -21.65 6.70 -8.71
N ARG A 177 -21.04 7.86 -8.35
CA ARG A 177 -20.20 8.63 -9.26
C ARG A 177 -18.76 8.74 -8.74
N LEU A 178 -17.83 8.57 -9.67
CA LEU A 178 -16.43 8.94 -9.51
C LEU A 178 -16.26 10.43 -9.87
N ASN A 179 -15.67 11.22 -8.95
CA ASN A 179 -15.34 12.64 -9.10
C ASN A 179 -13.83 12.87 -9.14
#